data_75398d2b090de21a666ee6bf1c25a3b4
#
_entry.id   75398d2b090de21a666ee6bf1c25a3b4
#
_cell.length_a   1.000
_cell.length_b   1.000
_cell.length_c   1.000
_cell.angle_alpha   90.00
_cell.angle_beta   90.00
_cell.angle_gamma   90.00
#
_symmetry.space_group_name_H-M   'P 1'
#
loop_
_entity.id
_entity.type
_entity.pdbx_description
1 polymer ?
#
loop_
_entity_poly.entity_id
_entity_poly.type
_entity_poly.pdbx_seq_one_letter_code
_entity_poly.pdbx_strand_id
1 'polypeptide(L)'
;MIVAICVFSLFHPVELEVQPARSSIVVVEQNVRRQTLEGSSTIKLRGPASAAGRDGAETTFILSVPGKIRREFHGRLEVRVEDGHLLAIVKMDRENAVASIVAAESPPSALLEARKAQAVVARSFLIAARNRHEGFDFCDTTHCQFLREAPLPGSLAARAADETKDLVVGYQGRAIPTLYSANCGGKTRTLEEAGWTAEAYPYFAVECPVRGPVSGHRIGMCQEGAAQLARNGKTFREILALYFPATTVMLAADERR
;
A
#
# COMPACT_ATOMS: atom_id res chain seq x y z
N MET A 1 -8.57 0.52 10.88
CA MET A 1 -8.60 -0.84 10.27
C MET A 1 -7.18 -1.34 10.10
N ILE A 2 -6.91 -2.58 10.49
CA ILE A 2 -5.59 -3.20 10.31
C ILE A 2 -5.55 -3.95 8.98
N VAL A 3 -4.43 -3.82 8.26
CA VAL A 3 -4.11 -4.58 7.05
C VAL A 3 -2.84 -5.41 7.29
N ALA A 4 -2.80 -6.62 6.73
CA ALA A 4 -1.68 -7.54 6.83
C ALA A 4 -0.94 -7.59 5.48
N ILE A 5 0.30 -7.12 5.46
CA ILE A 5 1.09 -6.98 4.23
C ILE A 5 2.37 -7.80 4.34
N CYS A 6 2.55 -8.76 3.43
CA CYS A 6 3.82 -9.47 3.29
C CYS A 6 4.84 -8.55 2.63
N VAL A 7 5.90 -8.22 3.36
CA VAL A 7 6.98 -7.35 2.90
C VAL A 7 8.22 -8.14 2.56
N PHE A 8 9.04 -7.59 1.65
CA PHE A 8 10.27 -8.23 1.16
C PHE A 8 10.05 -9.57 0.43
N SER A 9 8.84 -9.81 -0.07
CA SER A 9 8.48 -11.05 -0.73
C SER A 9 9.38 -11.40 -1.94
N LEU A 10 9.83 -10.40 -2.71
CA LEU A 10 10.74 -10.60 -3.86
C LEU A 10 12.15 -11.08 -3.49
N PHE A 11 12.55 -10.97 -2.21
CA PHE A 11 13.90 -11.35 -1.78
C PHE A 11 13.99 -12.80 -1.31
N HIS A 12 12.85 -13.48 -1.11
CA HIS A 12 12.79 -14.84 -0.57
C HIS A 12 13.74 -15.03 0.61
N PRO A 13 13.58 -14.25 1.70
CA PRO A 13 14.56 -14.21 2.77
C PRO A 13 14.59 -15.53 3.56
N VAL A 14 15.79 -15.97 3.93
CA VAL A 14 16.02 -17.08 4.87
C VAL A 14 16.48 -16.57 6.22
N GLU A 15 16.83 -15.30 6.32
CA GLU A 15 17.16 -14.58 7.54
C GLU A 15 16.60 -13.16 7.47
N LEU A 16 16.04 -12.70 8.57
CA LEU A 16 15.61 -11.32 8.77
C LEU A 16 16.30 -10.76 10.01
N GLU A 17 16.53 -9.44 10.03
CA GLU A 17 16.97 -8.73 11.22
C GLU A 17 15.91 -7.74 11.65
N VAL A 18 15.63 -7.72 12.97
CA VAL A 18 14.71 -6.76 13.60
C VAL A 18 15.50 -5.91 14.58
N GLN A 19 15.27 -4.60 14.50
CA GLN A 19 15.86 -3.60 15.39
C GLN A 19 14.78 -2.57 15.78
N PRO A 20 14.76 -2.07 17.02
CA PRO A 20 13.93 -0.92 17.37
C PRO A 20 14.26 0.30 16.51
N ALA A 21 13.26 1.06 16.12
CA ALA A 21 13.47 2.34 15.46
C ALA A 21 13.37 3.48 16.47
N ARG A 22 14.30 4.44 16.38
CA ARG A 22 14.35 5.62 17.28
C ARG A 22 14.37 5.19 18.76
N SER A 23 13.43 5.72 19.57
CA SER A 23 13.25 5.38 20.99
C SER A 23 12.19 4.30 21.24
N SER A 24 11.83 3.53 20.22
CA SER A 24 10.84 2.46 20.33
C SER A 24 11.38 1.28 21.12
N ILE A 25 10.46 0.51 21.70
CA ILE A 25 10.73 -0.77 22.34
C ILE A 25 10.08 -1.84 21.49
N VAL A 26 10.83 -2.89 21.19
CA VAL A 26 10.35 -4.04 20.43
C VAL A 26 10.51 -5.31 21.26
N VAL A 27 9.41 -6.01 21.48
CA VAL A 27 9.39 -7.33 22.11
C VAL A 27 9.31 -8.37 21.02
N VAL A 28 10.32 -9.22 20.92
CA VAL A 28 10.40 -10.31 19.96
C VAL A 28 10.14 -11.64 20.66
N GLU A 29 9.27 -12.45 20.08
CA GLU A 29 9.01 -13.82 20.51
C GLU A 29 9.40 -14.78 19.40
N GLN A 30 10.32 -15.70 19.72
CA GLN A 30 10.78 -16.74 18.81
C GLN A 30 11.11 -18.02 19.60
N ASN A 31 10.59 -19.18 19.18
CA ASN A 31 10.86 -20.46 19.81
C ASN A 31 10.67 -20.45 21.35
N VAL A 32 9.53 -19.94 21.83
CA VAL A 32 9.20 -19.82 23.27
C VAL A 32 10.09 -18.81 24.05
N ARG A 33 11.07 -18.21 23.40
CA ARG A 33 11.90 -17.15 24.00
C ARG A 33 11.30 -15.79 23.70
N ARG A 34 11.22 -14.97 24.75
CA ARG A 34 10.81 -13.58 24.66
C ARG A 34 12.00 -12.68 24.98
N GLN A 35 12.29 -11.73 24.10
CA GLN A 35 13.40 -10.78 24.26
C GLN A 35 12.91 -9.36 23.99
N THR A 36 13.26 -8.44 24.88
CA THR A 36 12.99 -7.01 24.68
C THR A 36 14.22 -6.36 24.04
N LEU A 37 13.99 -5.65 22.97
CA LEU A 37 15.00 -4.89 22.23
C LEU A 37 14.80 -3.39 22.50
N GLU A 38 15.91 -2.70 22.77
CA GLU A 38 15.95 -1.24 22.97
C GLU A 38 17.23 -0.68 22.32
N GLY A 39 17.18 0.59 21.91
CA GLY A 39 18.33 1.28 21.32
C GLY A 39 18.81 0.64 20.02
N SER A 40 20.09 0.28 19.96
CA SER A 40 20.72 -0.32 18.77
C SER A 40 20.73 -1.85 18.78
N SER A 41 20.02 -2.48 19.73
CA SER A 41 19.98 -3.94 19.80
C SER A 41 19.30 -4.54 18.56
N THR A 42 19.84 -5.64 18.05
CA THR A 42 19.34 -6.33 16.85
C THR A 42 19.20 -7.82 17.14
N ILE A 43 18.14 -8.42 16.62
CA ILE A 43 17.94 -9.87 16.65
C ILE A 43 17.78 -10.42 15.24
N LYS A 44 18.36 -11.61 15.01
CA LYS A 44 18.21 -12.38 13.77
C LYS A 44 17.10 -13.39 13.90
N LEU A 45 16.20 -13.40 12.92
CA LEU A 45 15.10 -14.33 12.80
C LEU A 45 15.40 -15.31 11.66
N ARG A 46 15.35 -16.61 11.94
CA ARG A 46 15.55 -17.70 10.97
C ARG A 46 14.42 -18.72 10.98
N GLY A 47 13.31 -18.39 11.59
CA GLY A 47 12.13 -19.24 11.73
C GLY A 47 10.94 -18.43 12.19
N PRO A 48 9.82 -19.10 12.54
CA PRO A 48 8.61 -18.44 13.01
C PRO A 48 8.89 -17.54 14.20
N ALA A 49 8.37 -16.30 14.14
CA ALA A 49 8.56 -15.30 15.18
C ALA A 49 7.45 -14.25 15.14
N SER A 50 7.34 -13.46 16.20
CA SER A 50 6.57 -12.22 16.21
C SER A 50 7.39 -11.08 16.81
N ALA A 51 7.06 -9.84 16.42
CA ALA A 51 7.61 -8.65 17.05
C ALA A 51 6.52 -7.58 17.17
N ALA A 52 6.42 -7.00 18.37
CA ALA A 52 5.45 -5.96 18.71
C ALA A 52 6.02 -5.02 19.78
N GLY A 53 5.30 -3.98 20.14
CA GLY A 53 5.57 -3.19 21.34
C GLY A 53 5.24 -3.98 22.61
N ARG A 54 5.38 -3.33 23.78
CA ARG A 54 4.95 -3.91 25.07
C ARG A 54 3.47 -4.28 24.99
N ASP A 55 3.12 -5.38 25.60
CA ASP A 55 1.74 -5.90 25.68
C ASP A 55 1.06 -6.10 24.31
N GLY A 56 1.86 -6.40 23.26
CA GLY A 56 1.36 -6.61 21.92
C GLY A 56 0.92 -5.35 21.18
N ALA A 57 1.25 -4.16 21.68
CA ALA A 57 0.93 -2.89 21.02
C ALA A 57 1.67 -2.75 19.67
N GLU A 58 1.18 -1.84 18.83
CA GLU A 58 1.95 -1.40 17.65
C GLU A 58 3.23 -0.69 18.09
N THR A 59 4.30 -0.85 17.32
CA THR A 59 5.59 -0.21 17.59
C THR A 59 6.30 0.10 16.28
N THR A 60 7.31 0.95 16.34
CA THR A 60 8.15 1.25 15.18
C THR A 60 9.42 0.41 15.25
N PHE A 61 9.68 -0.34 14.20
CA PHE A 61 10.84 -1.20 14.08
C PHE A 61 11.45 -1.13 12.70
N ILE A 62 12.72 -1.45 12.63
CA ILE A 62 13.44 -1.62 11.39
C ILE A 62 13.51 -3.11 11.11
N LEU A 63 13.09 -3.49 9.92
CA LEU A 63 13.23 -4.83 9.38
C LEU A 63 14.22 -4.81 8.23
N SER A 64 15.11 -5.79 8.18
CA SER A 64 16.08 -5.93 7.10
C SER A 64 16.26 -7.36 6.63
N VAL A 65 16.54 -7.48 5.33
CA VAL A 65 17.14 -8.68 4.74
C VAL A 65 18.63 -8.39 4.62
N PRO A 66 19.52 -9.08 5.35
CA PRO A 66 20.93 -8.76 5.42
C PRO A 66 21.59 -8.61 4.04
N GLY A 67 22.29 -7.50 3.83
CA GLY A 67 22.98 -7.19 2.59
C GLY A 67 22.07 -6.81 1.40
N LYS A 68 20.75 -6.80 1.55
CA LYS A 68 19.80 -6.52 0.47
C LYS A 68 18.96 -5.28 0.70
N ILE A 69 18.23 -5.21 1.81
CA ILE A 69 17.25 -4.14 2.05
C ILE A 69 17.03 -3.91 3.54
N ARG A 70 16.74 -2.67 3.89
CA ARG A 70 16.41 -2.23 5.25
C ARG A 70 15.32 -1.17 5.17
N ARG A 71 14.22 -1.35 5.93
CA ARG A 71 13.09 -0.40 5.98
C ARG A 71 12.52 -0.29 7.38
N GLU A 72 12.00 0.89 7.70
CA GLU A 72 11.26 1.16 8.93
C GLU A 72 9.77 0.90 8.71
N PHE A 73 9.13 0.22 9.67
CA PHE A 73 7.70 -0.06 9.69
C PHE A 73 7.10 0.34 11.03
N HIS A 74 5.85 0.77 11.02
CA HIS A 74 5.04 0.95 12.22
C HIS A 74 3.89 -0.06 12.23
N GLY A 75 3.81 -0.88 13.27
CA GLY A 75 2.80 -1.94 13.39
C GLY A 75 3.29 -3.12 14.23
N ARG A 76 2.88 -4.33 13.85
CA ARG A 76 3.31 -5.60 14.44
C ARG A 76 3.83 -6.52 13.34
N LEU A 77 4.89 -7.24 13.61
CA LEU A 77 5.48 -8.21 12.70
C LEU A 77 5.06 -9.63 13.10
N GLU A 78 4.66 -10.41 12.12
CA GLU A 78 4.55 -11.86 12.19
C GLU A 78 5.45 -12.46 11.13
N VAL A 79 6.28 -13.44 11.52
CA VAL A 79 7.16 -14.18 10.59
C VAL A 79 6.71 -15.62 10.55
N ARG A 80 6.42 -16.11 9.34
CA ARG A 80 6.10 -17.51 9.04
C ARG A 80 7.18 -18.12 8.17
N VAL A 81 7.16 -19.44 8.03
CA VAL A 81 8.01 -20.17 7.09
C VAL A 81 7.11 -20.82 6.06
N GLU A 82 7.40 -20.62 4.80
CA GLU A 82 6.73 -21.24 3.66
C GLU A 82 7.79 -21.58 2.59
N ASP A 83 7.78 -22.80 2.11
CA ASP A 83 8.72 -23.31 1.09
C ASP A 83 10.21 -22.99 1.39
N GLY A 84 10.59 -23.07 2.68
CA GLY A 84 11.97 -22.81 3.13
C GLY A 84 12.37 -21.33 3.21
N HIS A 85 11.44 -20.40 2.96
CA HIS A 85 11.65 -18.95 3.06
C HIS A 85 10.83 -18.33 4.18
N LEU A 86 11.24 -17.17 4.65
CA LEU A 86 10.53 -16.40 5.66
C LEU A 86 9.52 -15.46 4.98
N LEU A 87 8.26 -15.55 5.39
CA LEU A 87 7.25 -14.55 5.09
C LEU A 87 7.22 -13.52 6.22
N ALA A 88 7.58 -12.29 5.92
CA ALA A 88 7.53 -11.17 6.86
C ALA A 88 6.20 -10.43 6.69
N ILE A 89 5.24 -10.67 7.57
CA ILE A 89 3.90 -10.07 7.51
C ILE A 89 3.82 -8.94 8.52
N VAL A 90 3.73 -7.70 8.02
CA VAL A 90 3.53 -6.52 8.87
C VAL A 90 2.04 -6.22 8.94
N LYS A 91 1.49 -6.26 10.16
CA LYS A 91 0.13 -5.85 10.49
C LYS A 91 0.17 -4.38 10.92
N MET A 92 -0.40 -3.50 10.12
CA MET A 92 -0.34 -2.05 10.34
C MET A 92 -1.69 -1.38 10.13
N ASP A 93 -1.85 -0.17 10.68
CA ASP A 93 -3.03 0.64 10.37
C ASP A 93 -3.11 0.96 8.87
N ARG A 94 -4.32 0.88 8.32
CA ARG A 94 -4.60 1.13 6.91
C ARG A 94 -4.08 2.48 6.43
N GLU A 95 -4.23 3.54 7.22
CA GLU A 95 -3.80 4.87 6.79
C GLU A 95 -2.27 4.99 6.72
N ASN A 96 -1.54 4.28 7.60
CA ASN A 96 -0.09 4.13 7.49
C ASN A 96 0.30 3.41 6.19
N ALA A 97 -0.42 2.34 5.82
CA ALA A 97 -0.22 1.65 4.55
C ALA A 97 -0.51 2.57 3.36
N VAL A 98 -1.64 3.30 3.37
CA VAL A 98 -2.00 4.26 2.31
C VAL A 98 -0.91 5.33 2.14
N ALA A 99 -0.45 5.95 3.22
CA ALA A 99 0.61 6.97 3.14
C ALA A 99 1.91 6.40 2.53
N SER A 100 2.28 5.19 2.92
CA SER A 100 3.45 4.47 2.41
C SER A 100 3.31 4.12 0.92
N ILE A 101 2.13 3.66 0.48
CA ILE A 101 1.84 3.38 -0.93
C ILE A 101 1.90 4.67 -1.75
N VAL A 102 1.28 5.76 -1.29
CA VAL A 102 1.34 7.07 -1.98
C VAL A 102 2.77 7.56 -2.15
N ALA A 103 3.62 7.38 -1.14
CA ALA A 103 5.03 7.75 -1.22
C ALA A 103 5.81 6.89 -2.23
N ALA A 104 5.48 5.60 -2.32
CA ALA A 104 6.14 4.65 -3.20
C ALA A 104 5.70 4.75 -4.66
N GLU A 105 4.40 4.96 -4.88
CA GLU A 105 3.74 4.81 -6.19
C GLU A 105 3.54 6.13 -6.93
N SER A 106 3.46 7.27 -6.22
CA SER A 106 3.24 8.54 -6.91
C SER A 106 4.47 9.00 -7.68
N PRO A 107 4.32 9.50 -8.92
CA PRO A 107 5.42 10.13 -9.64
C PRO A 107 6.07 11.23 -8.78
N PRO A 108 7.40 11.40 -8.81
CA PRO A 108 8.09 12.43 -8.04
C PRO A 108 7.54 13.84 -8.26
N SER A 109 7.13 14.15 -9.50
CA SER A 109 6.54 15.43 -9.92
C SER A 109 5.07 15.60 -9.56
N ALA A 110 4.42 14.59 -8.96
CA ALA A 110 2.99 14.64 -8.64
C ALA A 110 2.70 15.69 -7.56
N LEU A 111 1.81 16.63 -7.87
CA LEU A 111 1.29 17.62 -6.94
C LEU A 111 0.33 16.98 -5.93
N LEU A 112 -0.06 17.73 -4.90
CA LEU A 112 -0.89 17.23 -3.81
C LEU A 112 -2.20 16.61 -4.29
N GLU A 113 -2.89 17.21 -5.27
CA GLU A 113 -4.17 16.69 -5.76
C GLU A 113 -4.02 15.33 -6.48
N ALA A 114 -2.93 15.10 -7.21
CA ALA A 114 -2.65 13.79 -7.79
C ALA A 114 -2.35 12.74 -6.71
N ARG A 115 -1.61 13.13 -5.65
CA ARG A 115 -1.32 12.25 -4.50
C ARG A 115 -2.57 11.95 -3.69
N LYS A 116 -3.51 12.91 -3.55
CA LYS A 116 -4.83 12.68 -2.96
C LYS A 116 -5.65 11.67 -3.78
N ALA A 117 -5.65 11.79 -5.12
CA ALA A 117 -6.28 10.80 -5.97
C ALA A 117 -5.65 9.40 -5.77
N GLN A 118 -4.31 9.32 -5.71
CA GLN A 118 -3.60 8.07 -5.44
C GLN A 118 -3.95 7.50 -4.05
N ALA A 119 -4.09 8.35 -3.02
CA ALA A 119 -4.46 7.90 -1.67
C ALA A 119 -5.87 7.29 -1.64
N VAL A 120 -6.84 7.93 -2.28
CA VAL A 120 -8.21 7.42 -2.38
C VAL A 120 -8.25 6.10 -3.16
N VAL A 121 -7.51 6.01 -4.26
CA VAL A 121 -7.38 4.77 -5.06
C VAL A 121 -6.72 3.67 -4.25
N ALA A 122 -5.57 3.93 -3.62
CA ALA A 122 -4.89 2.93 -2.79
C ALA A 122 -5.77 2.40 -1.65
N ARG A 123 -6.47 3.30 -0.96
CA ARG A 123 -7.39 2.95 0.13
C ARG A 123 -8.56 2.10 -0.34
N SER A 124 -9.16 2.46 -1.48
CA SER A 124 -10.27 1.69 -2.08
C SER A 124 -9.84 0.27 -2.39
N PHE A 125 -8.64 0.09 -2.94
CA PHE A 125 -8.08 -1.24 -3.19
C PHE A 125 -7.85 -2.02 -1.89
N LEU A 126 -7.26 -1.40 -0.86
CA LEU A 126 -7.02 -2.05 0.43
C LEU A 126 -8.32 -2.46 1.15
N ILE A 127 -9.44 -1.80 0.87
CA ILE A 127 -10.75 -2.16 1.42
C ILE A 127 -11.43 -3.23 0.57
N ALA A 128 -11.52 -3.02 -0.74
CA ALA A 128 -12.36 -3.84 -1.62
C ALA A 128 -11.67 -5.12 -2.13
N ALA A 129 -10.35 -5.22 -2.05
CA ALA A 129 -9.57 -6.33 -2.59
C ALA A 129 -8.80 -7.12 -1.52
N ARG A 130 -9.32 -7.23 -0.28
CA ARG A 130 -8.67 -7.97 0.82
C ARG A 130 -8.55 -9.47 0.53
N ASN A 131 -7.71 -10.14 1.34
CA ASN A 131 -7.49 -11.59 1.29
C ASN A 131 -7.01 -12.09 -0.08
N ARG A 132 -6.11 -11.35 -0.72
CA ARG A 132 -5.55 -11.75 -2.02
C ARG A 132 -4.55 -12.91 -1.93
N HIS A 133 -4.08 -13.19 -0.73
CA HIS A 133 -3.13 -14.26 -0.43
C HIS A 133 -3.62 -15.12 0.73
N GLU A 134 -3.17 -16.36 0.77
CA GLU A 134 -3.47 -17.22 1.91
C GLU A 134 -2.75 -16.71 3.16
N GLY A 135 -3.54 -16.34 4.16
CA GLY A 135 -3.05 -15.91 5.48
C GLY A 135 -2.55 -14.48 5.61
N PHE A 136 -2.61 -13.64 4.55
CA PHE A 136 -2.37 -12.19 4.61
C PHE A 136 -3.13 -11.45 3.51
N ASP A 137 -3.30 -10.13 3.65
CA ASP A 137 -4.15 -9.38 2.72
C ASP A 137 -3.43 -9.07 1.39
N PHE A 138 -2.19 -8.57 1.44
CA PHE A 138 -1.48 -8.02 0.29
C PHE A 138 0.02 -8.33 0.34
N CYS A 139 0.70 -8.27 -0.81
CA CYS A 139 2.16 -8.21 -0.90
C CYS A 139 2.64 -6.79 -1.25
N ASP A 140 3.92 -6.50 -0.99
CA ASP A 140 4.56 -5.20 -1.22
C ASP A 140 5.09 -5.00 -2.64
N THR A 141 4.50 -5.68 -3.62
CA THR A 141 4.92 -5.67 -5.04
C THR A 141 3.82 -5.15 -5.97
N THR A 142 4.13 -4.99 -7.26
CA THR A 142 3.16 -4.61 -8.29
C THR A 142 2.01 -5.61 -8.49
N HIS A 143 2.09 -6.80 -7.91
CA HIS A 143 0.97 -7.75 -7.89
C HIS A 143 -0.20 -7.21 -7.04
N CYS A 144 0.11 -6.50 -5.94
CA CYS A 144 -0.87 -5.80 -5.11
C CYS A 144 -0.66 -4.29 -5.22
N GLN A 145 0.20 -3.72 -4.38
CA GLN A 145 0.61 -2.32 -4.42
C GLN A 145 2.02 -2.19 -3.83
N PHE A 146 2.87 -1.36 -4.45
CA PHE A 146 4.17 -1.07 -3.87
C PHE A 146 4.00 -0.39 -2.51
N LEU A 147 4.59 -1.01 -1.49
CA LEU A 147 4.67 -0.45 -0.16
C LEU A 147 6.14 -0.33 0.24
N ARG A 148 6.51 0.83 0.77
CA ARG A 148 7.86 1.10 1.29
C ARG A 148 7.75 1.52 2.76
N GLU A 149 8.72 2.27 3.25
CA GLU A 149 8.68 2.88 4.58
C GLU A 149 7.65 4.02 4.63
N ALA A 150 7.19 4.33 5.84
CA ALA A 150 6.28 5.45 6.05
C ALA A 150 6.93 6.77 5.62
N PRO A 151 6.21 7.66 4.93
CA PRO A 151 6.74 8.95 4.54
C PRO A 151 6.96 9.84 5.76
N LEU A 152 7.87 10.80 5.64
CA LEU A 152 8.10 11.80 6.69
C LEU A 152 6.80 12.57 7.00
N PRO A 153 6.50 12.85 8.27
CA PRO A 153 5.38 13.71 8.66
C PRO A 153 5.42 15.06 7.92
N GLY A 154 4.25 15.52 7.46
CA GLY A 154 4.13 16.76 6.70
C GLY A 154 4.57 16.69 5.23
N SER A 155 5.11 15.57 4.76
CA SER A 155 5.37 15.36 3.33
C SER A 155 4.08 15.36 2.51
N LEU A 156 4.18 15.59 1.19
CA LEU A 156 2.99 15.56 0.33
C LEU A 156 2.25 14.23 0.36
N ALA A 157 2.96 13.11 0.55
CA ALA A 157 2.34 11.79 0.65
C ALA A 157 1.57 11.62 1.97
N ALA A 158 2.16 12.01 3.10
CA ALA A 158 1.49 11.99 4.40
C ALA A 158 0.25 12.89 4.39
N ARG A 159 0.39 14.13 3.91
CA ARG A 159 -0.72 15.08 3.78
C ARG A 159 -1.84 14.55 2.88
N ALA A 160 -1.50 13.93 1.75
CA ALA A 160 -2.50 13.38 0.84
C ALA A 160 -3.32 12.27 1.50
N ALA A 161 -2.70 11.38 2.27
CA ALA A 161 -3.38 10.34 3.03
C ALA A 161 -4.29 10.95 4.12
N ASP A 162 -3.77 11.91 4.89
CA ASP A 162 -4.51 12.57 5.98
C ASP A 162 -5.70 13.38 5.46
N GLU A 163 -5.50 14.21 4.44
CA GLU A 163 -6.54 15.09 3.89
C GLU A 163 -7.64 14.31 3.11
N THR A 164 -7.41 13.04 2.81
CA THR A 164 -8.39 12.13 2.17
C THR A 164 -8.76 10.95 3.06
N LYS A 165 -8.47 11.03 4.35
CA LYS A 165 -8.74 9.95 5.29
C LYS A 165 -10.17 9.42 5.15
N ASP A 166 -10.29 8.08 5.17
CA ASP A 166 -11.54 7.33 5.02
C ASP A 166 -12.29 7.53 3.69
N LEU A 167 -11.80 8.34 2.75
CA LEU A 167 -12.41 8.48 1.42
C LEU A 167 -12.03 7.31 0.51
N VAL A 168 -13.02 6.78 -0.20
CA VAL A 168 -12.90 5.69 -1.18
C VAL A 168 -13.66 6.01 -2.46
N VAL A 169 -13.34 5.33 -3.54
CA VAL A 169 -14.14 5.29 -4.77
C VAL A 169 -15.24 4.27 -4.58
N GLY A 170 -16.48 4.71 -4.69
CA GLY A 170 -17.66 3.88 -4.57
C GLY A 170 -18.45 3.76 -5.87
N TYR A 171 -18.94 2.56 -6.14
CA TYR A 171 -19.86 2.26 -7.22
C TYR A 171 -21.07 1.51 -6.65
N GLN A 172 -22.29 1.97 -6.95
CA GLN A 172 -23.53 1.41 -6.40
C GLN A 172 -23.50 1.28 -4.86
N GLY A 173 -22.93 2.29 -4.17
CA GLY A 173 -22.87 2.35 -2.71
C GLY A 173 -21.81 1.45 -2.04
N ARG A 174 -20.95 0.80 -2.81
CA ARG A 174 -19.86 -0.06 -2.29
C ARG A 174 -18.50 0.41 -2.78
N ALA A 175 -17.48 0.28 -1.93
CA ALA A 175 -16.10 0.50 -2.35
C ALA A 175 -15.69 -0.49 -3.44
N ILE A 176 -14.96 -0.03 -4.45
CA ILE A 176 -14.49 -0.87 -5.55
C ILE A 176 -12.97 -1.11 -5.46
N PRO A 177 -12.46 -2.25 -5.95
CA PRO A 177 -11.03 -2.53 -6.03
C PRO A 177 -10.39 -1.69 -7.15
N THR A 178 -10.07 -0.44 -6.87
CA THR A 178 -9.52 0.51 -7.84
C THR A 178 -8.13 0.11 -8.34
N LEU A 179 -7.96 0.04 -9.65
CA LEU A 179 -6.70 -0.26 -10.31
C LEU A 179 -6.04 1.04 -10.82
N TYR A 180 -4.71 1.01 -10.96
CA TYR A 180 -3.94 2.10 -11.51
C TYR A 180 -2.65 1.59 -12.17
N SER A 181 -2.10 2.37 -13.09
CA SER A 181 -0.83 2.06 -13.74
C SER A 181 -0.03 3.33 -14.03
N ALA A 182 1.27 3.20 -14.26
CA ALA A 182 2.18 4.34 -14.38
C ALA A 182 1.82 5.24 -15.56
N ASN A 183 1.74 4.71 -16.78
CA ASN A 183 1.44 5.48 -17.99
C ASN A 183 0.59 4.69 -18.99
N CYS A 184 -0.60 5.22 -19.32
CA CYS A 184 -1.52 4.56 -20.25
C CYS A 184 -1.24 4.85 -21.73
N GLY A 185 -0.31 5.75 -22.06
CA GLY A 185 0.01 6.11 -23.44
C GLY A 185 -1.03 7.00 -24.13
N GLY A 186 -1.99 7.55 -23.39
CA GLY A 186 -3.03 8.46 -23.92
C GLY A 186 -4.45 7.94 -23.84
N LYS A 187 -4.64 6.66 -23.56
CA LYS A 187 -5.95 6.06 -23.34
C LYS A 187 -5.84 4.86 -22.41
N THR A 188 -6.72 4.77 -21.41
CA THR A 188 -6.84 3.59 -20.57
C THR A 188 -7.49 2.42 -21.32
N ARG A 189 -7.56 1.25 -20.71
CA ARG A 189 -8.19 0.04 -21.27
C ARG A 189 -9.35 -0.42 -20.41
N THR A 190 -10.29 -1.13 -21.02
CA THR A 190 -11.26 -1.95 -20.28
C THR A 190 -10.60 -3.22 -19.76
N LEU A 191 -11.29 -3.93 -18.85
CA LEU A 191 -10.81 -5.25 -18.41
C LEU A 191 -10.81 -6.27 -19.53
N GLU A 192 -11.86 -6.26 -20.38
CA GLU A 192 -11.97 -7.14 -21.54
C GLU A 192 -10.77 -7.02 -22.48
N GLU A 193 -10.37 -5.78 -22.83
CA GLU A 193 -9.19 -5.50 -23.66
C GLU A 193 -7.89 -6.00 -23.02
N ALA A 194 -7.85 -6.20 -21.70
CA ALA A 194 -6.72 -6.74 -20.95
C ALA A 194 -6.82 -8.26 -20.75
N GLY A 195 -7.92 -8.89 -21.14
CA GLY A 195 -8.17 -10.32 -20.88
C GLY A 195 -8.50 -10.61 -19.40
N TRP A 196 -8.97 -9.61 -18.66
CA TRP A 196 -9.30 -9.73 -17.24
C TRP A 196 -10.82 -9.63 -17.04
N THR A 197 -11.28 -10.18 -15.93
CA THR A 197 -12.67 -10.07 -15.49
C THR A 197 -12.74 -9.46 -14.09
N ALA A 198 -13.75 -8.64 -13.84
CA ALA A 198 -14.12 -8.20 -12.49
C ALA A 198 -15.60 -7.90 -12.44
N GLU A 199 -16.25 -8.27 -11.34
CA GLU A 199 -17.69 -8.09 -11.13
C GLU A 199 -18.03 -6.73 -10.49
N ALA A 200 -17.09 -6.17 -9.70
CA ALA A 200 -17.37 -5.03 -8.86
C ALA A 200 -17.50 -3.70 -9.60
N TYR A 201 -16.82 -3.53 -10.77
CA TYR A 201 -16.83 -2.30 -11.56
C TYR A 201 -16.34 -2.58 -12.99
N PRO A 202 -16.98 -2.04 -14.04
CA PRO A 202 -16.70 -2.40 -15.44
C PRO A 202 -15.41 -1.81 -16.03
N TYR A 203 -14.71 -0.89 -15.37
CA TYR A 203 -13.50 -0.20 -15.86
C TYR A 203 -13.59 0.27 -17.30
N PHE A 204 -13.82 1.53 -17.49
CA PHE A 204 -13.97 2.14 -18.82
C PHE A 204 -12.62 2.53 -19.44
N ALA A 205 -12.53 2.43 -20.75
CA ALA A 205 -11.48 3.09 -21.51
C ALA A 205 -11.75 4.59 -21.58
N VAL A 206 -10.84 5.40 -21.04
CA VAL A 206 -10.99 6.87 -21.01
C VAL A 206 -9.79 7.55 -21.66
N GLU A 207 -10.03 8.68 -22.34
CA GLU A 207 -8.97 9.52 -22.89
C GLU A 207 -8.16 10.15 -21.75
N CYS A 208 -6.84 10.18 -21.90
CA CYS A 208 -5.89 10.65 -20.92
C CYS A 208 -5.03 11.76 -21.51
N PRO A 209 -4.72 12.84 -20.77
CA PRO A 209 -3.95 13.96 -21.32
C PRO A 209 -2.48 13.62 -21.57
N VAL A 210 -1.94 12.58 -20.92
CA VAL A 210 -0.54 12.20 -21.09
C VAL A 210 -0.35 11.36 -22.37
N ARG A 211 0.81 11.52 -22.99
CA ARG A 211 1.27 10.72 -24.13
C ARG A 211 2.65 10.16 -23.79
N GLY A 212 3.06 9.12 -24.46
CA GLY A 212 4.39 8.52 -24.28
C GLY A 212 4.37 7.00 -24.19
N PRO A 213 5.48 6.38 -23.82
CA PRO A 213 5.58 4.94 -23.70
C PRO A 213 4.60 4.38 -22.65
N VAL A 214 3.92 3.31 -23.01
CA VAL A 214 3.04 2.59 -22.08
C VAL A 214 3.85 1.95 -20.97
N SER A 215 3.38 2.09 -19.72
CA SER A 215 3.95 1.41 -18.56
C SER A 215 2.84 0.91 -17.63
N GLY A 216 2.80 -0.40 -17.42
CA GLY A 216 1.76 -1.09 -16.65
C GLY A 216 0.56 -1.54 -17.49
N HIS A 217 -0.50 -1.98 -16.82
CA HIS A 217 -1.67 -2.64 -17.44
C HIS A 217 -2.68 -1.69 -18.09
N ARG A 218 -2.58 -0.38 -17.90
CA ARG A 218 -3.44 0.68 -18.47
C ARG A 218 -4.90 0.68 -17.99
N ILE A 219 -5.27 -0.06 -16.96
CA ILE A 219 -6.64 -0.10 -16.43
C ILE A 219 -6.78 0.87 -15.27
N GLY A 220 -7.91 1.58 -15.18
CA GLY A 220 -8.20 2.53 -14.12
C GLY A 220 -7.36 3.81 -14.20
N MET A 221 -6.83 4.30 -13.09
CA MET A 221 -6.13 5.59 -13.05
C MET A 221 -4.72 5.52 -13.67
N CYS A 222 -4.42 6.44 -14.57
CA CYS A 222 -3.07 6.68 -15.07
C CYS A 222 -2.35 7.66 -14.14
N GLN A 223 -1.26 7.23 -13.48
CA GLN A 223 -0.53 8.05 -12.50
C GLN A 223 0.09 9.31 -13.12
N GLU A 224 0.73 9.19 -14.28
CA GLU A 224 1.27 10.33 -15.02
C GLU A 224 0.16 11.25 -15.54
N GLY A 225 -0.97 10.68 -15.97
CA GLY A 225 -2.15 11.45 -16.37
C GLY A 225 -2.78 12.21 -15.19
N ALA A 226 -2.89 11.59 -14.03
CA ALA A 226 -3.34 12.25 -12.80
C ALA A 226 -2.40 13.40 -12.41
N ALA A 227 -1.08 13.19 -12.51
CA ALA A 227 -0.09 14.23 -12.26
C ALA A 227 -0.24 15.42 -13.26
N GLN A 228 -0.48 15.15 -14.55
CA GLN A 228 -0.72 16.19 -15.56
C GLN A 228 -2.02 16.95 -15.28
N LEU A 229 -3.11 16.26 -14.92
CA LEU A 229 -4.39 16.88 -14.57
C LEU A 229 -4.26 17.80 -13.36
N ALA A 230 -3.53 17.35 -12.31
CA ALA A 230 -3.25 18.17 -11.13
C ALA A 230 -2.44 19.44 -11.50
N ARG A 231 -1.45 19.35 -12.38
CA ARG A 231 -0.71 20.52 -12.91
C ARG A 231 -1.62 21.49 -13.65
N ASN A 232 -2.68 20.98 -14.28
CA ASN A 232 -3.71 21.78 -14.98
C ASN A 232 -4.80 22.28 -14.01
N GLY A 233 -4.60 22.22 -12.69
CA GLY A 233 -5.52 22.73 -11.67
C GLY A 233 -6.70 21.81 -11.34
N LYS A 234 -6.72 20.55 -11.82
CA LYS A 234 -7.78 19.62 -11.48
C LYS A 234 -7.64 19.11 -10.06
N THR A 235 -8.75 19.08 -9.33
CA THR A 235 -8.86 18.49 -7.99
C THR A 235 -8.80 16.97 -8.06
N PHE A 236 -8.47 16.31 -6.93
CA PHE A 236 -8.47 14.85 -6.85
C PHE A 236 -9.84 14.24 -7.21
N ARG A 237 -10.94 14.92 -6.90
CA ARG A 237 -12.30 14.46 -7.24
C ARG A 237 -12.55 14.48 -8.75
N GLU A 238 -12.11 15.53 -9.46
CA GLU A 238 -12.20 15.61 -10.91
C GLU A 238 -11.29 14.57 -11.59
N ILE A 239 -10.10 14.32 -11.03
CA ILE A 239 -9.18 13.28 -11.50
C ILE A 239 -9.83 11.90 -11.37
N LEU A 240 -10.40 11.58 -10.22
CA LEU A 240 -11.07 10.31 -10.00
C LEU A 240 -12.32 10.14 -10.86
N ALA A 241 -13.11 11.21 -11.03
CA ALA A 241 -14.29 11.18 -11.91
C ALA A 241 -13.95 10.90 -13.37
N LEU A 242 -12.78 11.34 -13.85
CA LEU A 242 -12.30 11.00 -15.19
C LEU A 242 -12.00 9.52 -15.32
N TYR A 243 -11.20 8.96 -14.40
CA TYR A 243 -10.69 7.58 -14.52
C TYR A 243 -11.66 6.51 -14.05
N PHE A 244 -12.64 6.89 -13.24
CA PHE A 244 -13.69 6.01 -12.72
C PHE A 244 -15.08 6.60 -12.98
N PRO A 245 -15.53 6.63 -14.26
CA PRO A 245 -16.87 7.14 -14.61
C PRO A 245 -17.98 6.42 -13.85
N ALA A 246 -19.08 7.12 -13.57
CA ALA A 246 -20.25 6.62 -12.83
C ALA A 246 -19.96 6.20 -11.37
N THR A 247 -18.83 6.60 -10.80
CA THR A 247 -18.50 6.39 -9.38
C THR A 247 -18.65 7.67 -8.58
N THR A 248 -18.61 7.53 -7.25
CA THR A 248 -18.59 8.65 -6.31
C THR A 248 -17.44 8.50 -5.33
N VAL A 249 -16.86 9.62 -4.90
CA VAL A 249 -15.95 9.63 -3.75
C VAL A 249 -16.79 9.72 -2.48
N MET A 250 -16.78 8.66 -1.68
CA MET A 250 -17.60 8.52 -0.48
C MET A 250 -16.76 8.12 0.73
N LEU A 251 -17.31 8.21 1.92
CA LEU A 251 -16.69 7.63 3.11
C LEU A 251 -16.75 6.11 3.04
N ALA A 252 -15.67 5.44 3.42
CA ALA A 252 -15.68 4.01 3.63
C ALA A 252 -16.72 3.64 4.70
N ALA A 253 -17.50 2.60 4.47
CA ALA A 253 -18.39 2.07 5.50
C ALA A 253 -17.59 1.64 6.72
N ASP A 254 -18.10 1.93 7.93
CA ASP A 254 -17.48 1.46 9.16
C ASP A 254 -17.65 -0.07 9.26
N GLU A 255 -16.55 -0.80 9.11
CA GLU A 255 -16.55 -2.29 9.18
C GLU A 255 -16.79 -2.83 10.61
N ARG A 256 -17.20 -1.99 11.56
CA ARG A 256 -17.49 -2.36 12.95
C ARG A 256 -18.96 -2.73 13.20
N ARG A 257 -19.67 -3.15 12.12
CA ARG A 257 -21.03 -3.70 12.26
C ARG A 257 -21.09 -5.16 11.88
#